data_f9e5b6771e2ecc490bbc4f6b229bc656
#
_entry.id   f9e5b6771e2ecc490bbc4f6b229bc656
#
_cell.length_a   1.000
_cell.length_b   1.000
_cell.length_c   1.000
_cell.angle_alpha   90.00
_cell.angle_beta   90.00
_cell.angle_gamma   90.00
#
_symmetry.space_group_name_H-M   'P 1'
#
loop_
_entity.id
_entity.type
_entity.pdbx_description
1 polymer ?
#
loop_
_entity_poly.entity_id
_entity_poly.type
_entity_poly.pdbx_seq_one_letter_code
_entity_poly.pdbx_strand_id
1 'polypeptide(L)'
;MKKTLILFATFVMAAHFGYAQNTEIKEDFVPSELNQPGKEYPMVNSQGYARFRIEAPEATSVRVGLGQGGTVLAKGDDGAWWGTTAAPLDEGFHYYHIYIDGGTFNDPGTENFYGSTRQESGIEIPAHDKAFYEERNIPHGNVQQVLFWSNSTNKLKKAFVYTPPTYGKDGKKYPVLYLQHGWGENEYAWWNQGHANLIMDNLIAEGKIEPFIIVMTYGMTNEGFRPGARSQAAPGNRPNGQQPAQNAQRPARSMRLNNGFEAVLCDELIPYIDSHFNTIANKEHRAMAGLSMGGMETHSITLARPELFGYYGLLSGGTYSPEEIANTGVKFVFMGCGSKERPEGVIKAANDLKAAGFNAMSYVSEGTAHEFLTWRRCLYQMAPKLFK
;
A
#
# COMPACT_ATOMS: atom_id res chain seq x y z
N MET A 1 78.82 11.91 13.06
CA MET A 1 78.00 10.86 13.63
C MET A 1 76.56 11.45 13.76
N LYS A 2 75.64 11.15 12.82
CA LYS A 2 74.26 11.62 12.86
C LYS A 2 73.41 10.47 13.43
N LYS A 3 72.73 10.68 14.56
CA LYS A 3 71.79 9.74 15.14
C LYS A 3 70.39 9.98 14.55
N THR A 4 69.89 9.00 13.81
CA THR A 4 68.53 9.00 13.25
C THR A 4 67.58 8.44 14.33
N LEU A 5 66.60 9.22 14.75
CA LEU A 5 65.56 8.82 15.69
C LEU A 5 64.38 8.27 14.88
N ILE A 6 64.07 6.99 15.02
CA ILE A 6 62.90 6.33 14.42
C ILE A 6 61.74 6.41 15.43
N LEU A 7 60.71 7.13 15.06
CA LEU A 7 59.47 7.26 15.83
C LEU A 7 58.50 6.13 15.41
N PHE A 8 58.23 5.18 16.32
CA PHE A 8 57.19 4.18 16.12
C PHE A 8 55.85 4.78 16.51
N ALA A 9 54.96 5.01 15.54
CA ALA A 9 53.57 5.35 15.79
C ALA A 9 52.74 4.07 15.95
N THR A 10 52.34 3.77 17.17
CA THR A 10 51.38 2.70 17.49
C THR A 10 49.95 3.16 17.18
N PHE A 11 49.35 2.60 16.14
CA PHE A 11 47.94 2.80 15.79
C PHE A 11 47.10 1.92 16.72
N VAL A 12 46.41 2.50 17.69
CA VAL A 12 45.43 1.81 18.53
C VAL A 12 44.12 1.81 17.74
N MET A 13 43.75 0.68 17.11
CA MET A 13 42.42 0.43 16.58
C MET A 13 41.44 0.26 17.74
N ALA A 14 40.64 1.28 18.01
CA ALA A 14 39.49 1.15 18.90
C ALA A 14 38.40 0.38 18.16
N ALA A 15 38.27 -0.90 18.44
CA ALA A 15 37.13 -1.69 18.03
C ALA A 15 35.91 -1.19 18.81
N HIS A 16 35.01 -0.47 18.10
CA HIS A 16 33.70 -0.16 18.63
C HIS A 16 32.86 -1.44 18.57
N PHE A 17 32.84 -2.19 19.67
CA PHE A 17 31.82 -3.17 19.93
C PHE A 17 30.50 -2.41 20.14
N GLY A 18 29.66 -2.34 19.13
CA GLY A 18 28.26 -1.96 19.30
C GLY A 18 27.62 -2.98 20.23
N TYR A 19 27.40 -2.62 21.48
CA TYR A 19 26.47 -3.36 22.33
C TYR A 19 25.10 -3.28 21.71
N ALA A 20 24.63 -4.36 21.06
CA ALA A 20 23.22 -4.58 20.87
C ALA A 20 22.60 -4.56 22.27
N GLN A 21 21.82 -3.53 22.59
CA GLN A 21 20.99 -3.53 23.77
C GLN A 21 20.04 -4.72 23.64
N ASN A 22 20.29 -5.74 24.45
CA ASN A 22 19.37 -6.86 24.62
C ASN A 22 18.16 -6.29 25.37
N THR A 23 17.26 -5.64 24.68
CA THR A 23 16.02 -5.11 25.25
C THR A 23 15.17 -6.33 25.60
N GLU A 24 15.00 -6.57 26.90
CA GLU A 24 14.12 -7.63 27.40
C GLU A 24 12.72 -7.46 26.80
N ILE A 25 12.15 -8.53 26.26
CA ILE A 25 10.81 -8.52 25.69
C ILE A 25 9.82 -8.36 26.83
N LYS A 26 9.00 -7.30 26.79
CA LYS A 26 7.95 -7.07 27.78
C LYS A 26 6.85 -8.09 27.63
N GLU A 27 6.42 -8.67 28.76
CA GLU A 27 5.34 -9.63 28.85
C GLU A 27 3.95 -8.97 28.96
N ASP A 28 3.74 -7.85 28.29
CA ASP A 28 2.48 -7.12 28.22
C ASP A 28 1.69 -7.42 26.91
N PHE A 29 1.75 -8.68 26.48
CA PHE A 29 1.05 -9.14 25.29
C PHE A 29 -0.46 -9.11 25.47
N VAL A 30 -1.15 -8.58 24.43
CA VAL A 30 -2.61 -8.55 24.30
C VAL A 30 -3.03 -9.15 22.96
N PRO A 31 -4.24 -9.72 22.85
CA PRO A 31 -4.75 -10.20 21.56
C PRO A 31 -4.69 -9.12 20.48
N SER A 32 -4.29 -9.50 19.24
CA SER A 32 -4.34 -8.59 18.11
C SER A 32 -5.78 -8.15 17.82
N GLU A 33 -5.97 -6.89 17.41
CA GLU A 33 -7.28 -6.31 17.08
C GLU A 33 -7.99 -7.06 15.94
N LEU A 34 -7.24 -7.83 15.12
CA LEU A 34 -7.76 -8.60 14.00
C LEU A 34 -8.08 -10.07 14.36
N ASN A 35 -8.01 -10.45 15.64
CA ASN A 35 -8.36 -11.79 16.04
C ASN A 35 -9.85 -12.07 15.88
N GLN A 36 -10.18 -13.29 15.48
CA GLN A 36 -11.55 -13.77 15.47
C GLN A 36 -12.14 -13.73 16.89
N PRO A 37 -13.46 -13.51 17.06
CA PRO A 37 -14.09 -13.46 18.38
C PRO A 37 -13.74 -14.67 19.25
N GLY A 38 -13.23 -14.41 20.45
CA GLY A 38 -12.83 -15.44 21.41
C GLY A 38 -11.47 -16.08 21.16
N LYS A 39 -10.67 -15.58 20.20
CA LYS A 39 -9.30 -16.02 19.96
C LYS A 39 -8.30 -15.11 20.67
N GLU A 40 -7.37 -15.72 21.40
CA GLU A 40 -6.31 -14.99 22.10
C GLU A 40 -5.09 -14.73 21.20
N TYR A 41 -4.81 -15.60 20.23
CA TYR A 41 -3.64 -15.53 19.37
C TYR A 41 -4.03 -15.24 17.92
N PRO A 42 -3.12 -14.50 17.21
CA PRO A 42 -1.85 -13.95 17.64
C PRO A 42 -2.00 -12.81 18.67
N MET A 43 -0.97 -12.64 19.51
CA MET A 43 -0.87 -11.52 20.44
C MET A 43 0.21 -10.53 20.01
N VAL A 44 0.07 -9.26 20.43
CA VAL A 44 1.07 -8.20 20.21
C VAL A 44 1.40 -7.53 21.54
N ASN A 45 2.64 -7.05 21.71
CA ASN A 45 3.04 -6.32 22.90
C ASN A 45 3.33 -4.83 22.60
N SER A 46 3.52 -4.02 23.64
CA SER A 46 3.79 -2.58 23.52
C SER A 46 5.07 -2.22 22.77
N GLN A 47 5.95 -3.20 22.54
CA GLN A 47 7.19 -3.02 21.77
C GLN A 47 7.06 -3.41 20.29
N GLY A 48 5.90 -3.93 19.85
CA GLY A 48 5.67 -4.41 18.48
C GLY A 48 6.09 -5.86 18.22
N TYR A 49 6.38 -6.66 19.25
CA TYR A 49 6.56 -8.10 19.08
C TYR A 49 5.23 -8.80 18.91
N ALA A 50 5.18 -9.79 18.02
CA ALA A 50 4.02 -10.68 17.85
C ALA A 50 4.34 -12.08 18.38
N ARG A 51 3.36 -12.65 19.11
CA ARG A 51 3.43 -14.00 19.69
C ARG A 51 2.34 -14.88 19.11
N PHE A 52 2.71 -16.08 18.73
CA PHE A 52 1.85 -17.07 18.08
C PHE A 52 1.72 -18.32 18.93
N ARG A 53 0.53 -18.93 18.90
CA ARG A 53 0.23 -20.26 19.40
C ARG A 53 -0.59 -21.02 18.33
N ILE A 54 -0.03 -22.08 17.78
CA ILE A 54 -0.65 -22.83 16.67
C ILE A 54 -0.89 -24.28 17.11
N GLU A 55 -2.13 -24.71 17.01
CA GLU A 55 -2.51 -26.10 17.30
C GLU A 55 -2.27 -26.98 16.05
N ALA A 56 -1.19 -27.74 16.09
CA ALA A 56 -0.80 -28.70 15.06
C ALA A 56 -0.05 -29.88 15.72
N PRO A 57 -0.74 -30.72 16.51
CA PRO A 57 -0.10 -31.71 17.39
C PRO A 57 0.69 -32.76 16.62
N GLU A 58 0.28 -33.11 15.39
CA GLU A 58 0.94 -34.10 14.56
C GLU A 58 2.05 -33.52 13.66
N ALA A 59 2.18 -32.18 13.63
CA ALA A 59 3.19 -31.53 12.80
C ALA A 59 4.61 -31.80 13.30
N THR A 60 5.57 -31.84 12.36
CA THR A 60 7.00 -31.96 12.62
C THR A 60 7.72 -30.62 12.52
N SER A 61 7.10 -29.63 11.87
CA SER A 61 7.62 -28.26 11.76
C SER A 61 6.49 -27.26 11.60
N VAL A 62 6.58 -26.13 12.33
CA VAL A 62 5.66 -25.00 12.17
C VAL A 62 6.45 -23.70 12.14
N ARG A 63 6.12 -22.82 11.21
CA ARG A 63 6.71 -21.49 11.06
C ARG A 63 5.65 -20.49 10.63
N VAL A 64 5.74 -19.27 11.14
CA VAL A 64 4.91 -18.14 10.68
C VAL A 64 5.72 -17.27 9.72
N GLY A 65 5.16 -16.98 8.56
CA GLY A 65 5.76 -16.14 7.52
C GLY A 65 5.48 -14.66 7.78
N LEU A 66 6.07 -14.10 8.86
CA LEU A 66 5.94 -12.71 9.26
C LEU A 66 7.29 -12.16 9.68
N GLY A 67 7.57 -10.91 9.30
CA GLY A 67 8.87 -10.29 9.53
C GLY A 67 10.00 -10.88 8.68
N GLN A 68 11.22 -10.39 8.88
CA GLN A 68 12.38 -10.89 8.13
C GLN A 68 12.70 -12.34 8.49
N GLY A 69 12.70 -13.22 7.47
CA GLY A 69 13.00 -14.64 7.64
C GLY A 69 11.87 -15.48 8.26
N GLY A 70 10.80 -14.83 8.72
CA GLY A 70 9.69 -15.49 9.42
C GLY A 70 10.05 -15.92 10.84
N THR A 71 9.07 -16.48 11.56
CA THR A 71 9.19 -16.94 12.94
C THR A 71 9.06 -18.47 13.01
N VAL A 72 10.11 -19.16 13.41
CA VAL A 72 10.08 -20.62 13.66
C VAL A 72 9.48 -20.84 15.05
N LEU A 73 8.50 -21.77 15.13
CA LEU A 73 7.85 -22.12 16.38
C LEU A 73 8.46 -23.38 16.98
N ALA A 74 8.43 -23.46 18.30
CA ALA A 74 8.82 -24.65 19.07
C ALA A 74 7.58 -25.33 19.65
N LYS A 75 7.57 -26.65 19.67
CA LYS A 75 6.48 -27.44 20.25
C LYS A 75 6.56 -27.37 21.78
N GLY A 76 5.47 -26.90 22.41
CA GLY A 76 5.37 -26.83 23.86
C GLY A 76 4.87 -28.12 24.50
N ASP A 77 4.88 -28.17 25.83
CA ASP A 77 4.41 -29.32 26.62
C ASP A 77 2.91 -29.56 26.46
N ASP A 78 2.14 -28.53 26.07
CA ASP A 78 0.72 -28.60 25.76
C ASP A 78 0.41 -29.18 24.37
N GLY A 79 1.46 -29.53 23.61
CA GLY A 79 1.36 -30.03 22.24
C GLY A 79 1.15 -28.95 21.17
N ALA A 80 0.92 -27.70 21.55
CA ALA A 80 0.83 -26.58 20.63
C ALA A 80 2.23 -26.06 20.24
N TRP A 81 2.30 -25.29 19.17
CA TRP A 81 3.52 -24.67 18.66
C TRP A 81 3.55 -23.20 19.05
N TRP A 82 4.64 -22.76 19.67
CA TRP A 82 4.81 -21.44 20.24
C TRP A 82 5.98 -20.70 19.63
N GLY A 83 5.81 -19.40 19.43
CA GLY A 83 6.92 -18.53 18.99
C GLY A 83 6.58 -17.06 19.09
N THR A 84 7.63 -16.26 19.32
CA THR A 84 7.57 -14.80 19.30
C THR A 84 8.50 -14.31 18.20
N THR A 85 8.15 -13.24 17.49
CA THR A 85 9.03 -12.65 16.46
C THR A 85 10.39 -12.30 17.04
N ALA A 86 11.45 -12.49 16.24
CA ALA A 86 12.83 -12.27 16.70
C ALA A 86 13.16 -10.77 16.91
N ALA A 87 12.38 -9.89 16.30
CA ALA A 87 12.48 -8.44 16.42
C ALA A 87 11.09 -7.81 16.42
N PRO A 88 10.96 -6.55 16.90
CA PRO A 88 9.73 -5.78 16.72
C PRO A 88 9.37 -5.66 15.25
N LEU A 89 8.07 -5.74 14.96
CA LEU A 89 7.51 -5.45 13.66
C LEU A 89 7.27 -3.94 13.51
N ASP A 90 7.20 -3.48 12.30
CA ASP A 90 6.76 -2.12 12.03
C ASP A 90 5.28 -1.95 12.43
N GLU A 91 4.89 -0.74 12.81
CA GLU A 91 3.50 -0.40 13.12
C GLU A 91 2.60 -0.59 11.89
N GLY A 92 1.32 -0.88 12.12
CA GLY A 92 0.30 -1.01 11.10
C GLY A 92 -0.02 -2.46 10.73
N PHE A 93 -0.71 -2.61 9.59
CA PHE A 93 -1.23 -3.87 9.09
C PHE A 93 -0.15 -4.69 8.37
N HIS A 94 -0.08 -5.98 8.69
CA HIS A 94 0.79 -6.93 8.00
C HIS A 94 0.03 -8.18 7.58
N TYR A 95 0.32 -8.67 6.36
CA TYR A 95 -0.09 -10.00 5.93
C TYR A 95 0.85 -11.05 6.49
N TYR A 96 0.30 -12.21 6.84
CA TYR A 96 1.10 -13.38 7.19
C TYR A 96 0.39 -14.69 6.83
N HIS A 97 1.14 -15.77 6.89
CA HIS A 97 0.63 -17.13 6.73
C HIS A 97 1.44 -18.11 7.57
N ILE A 98 0.89 -19.30 7.79
CA ILE A 98 1.50 -20.37 8.58
C ILE A 98 2.02 -21.43 7.61
N TYR A 99 3.24 -21.90 7.84
CA TYR A 99 3.79 -23.08 7.19
C TYR A 99 3.75 -24.24 8.17
N ILE A 100 3.12 -25.36 7.77
CA ILE A 100 3.06 -26.60 8.53
C ILE A 100 3.55 -27.73 7.62
N ASP A 101 4.66 -28.36 7.95
CA ASP A 101 5.26 -29.48 7.20
C ASP A 101 5.37 -29.24 5.69
N GLY A 102 5.70 -27.99 5.31
CA GLY A 102 5.85 -27.57 3.92
C GLY A 102 4.55 -27.09 3.24
N GLY A 103 3.39 -27.29 3.83
CA GLY A 103 2.13 -26.69 3.40
C GLY A 103 2.01 -25.22 3.85
N THR A 104 1.21 -24.41 3.13
CA THR A 104 0.94 -23.01 3.48
C THR A 104 -0.53 -22.84 3.83
N PHE A 105 -0.81 -22.27 4.99
CA PHE A 105 -2.15 -22.15 5.57
C PHE A 105 -2.40 -20.75 6.07
N ASN A 106 -3.67 -20.37 6.14
CA ASN A 106 -4.10 -19.21 6.88
C ASN A 106 -4.28 -19.57 8.36
N ASP A 107 -4.12 -18.59 9.23
CA ASP A 107 -4.39 -18.71 10.65
C ASP A 107 -5.92 -18.62 10.90
N PRO A 108 -6.54 -19.67 11.47
CA PRO A 108 -7.96 -19.60 11.82
C PRO A 108 -8.24 -18.69 13.03
N GLY A 109 -7.21 -18.20 13.70
CA GLY A 109 -7.32 -17.31 14.85
C GLY A 109 -7.53 -15.84 14.49
N THR A 110 -7.36 -15.46 13.24
CA THR A 110 -7.45 -14.08 12.79
C THR A 110 -8.31 -13.90 11.54
N GLU A 111 -8.65 -12.66 11.22
CA GLU A 111 -9.32 -12.32 9.98
C GLU A 111 -8.42 -12.55 8.76
N ASN A 112 -9.06 -12.83 7.61
CA ASN A 112 -8.37 -13.05 6.35
C ASN A 112 -8.66 -11.92 5.37
N PHE A 113 -7.60 -11.53 4.66
CA PHE A 113 -7.60 -10.42 3.72
C PHE A 113 -7.07 -10.88 2.37
N TYR A 114 -7.61 -10.35 1.28
CA TYR A 114 -7.08 -10.66 -0.04
C TYR A 114 -5.83 -9.81 -0.30
N GLY A 115 -4.69 -10.49 -0.39
CA GLY A 115 -3.39 -9.90 -0.70
C GLY A 115 -2.50 -10.93 -1.39
N SER A 116 -1.47 -10.48 -2.13
CA SER A 116 -0.54 -11.38 -2.84
C SER A 116 -1.22 -12.41 -3.75
N THR A 117 -2.39 -12.06 -4.33
CA THR A 117 -3.26 -12.91 -5.18
C THR A 117 -3.92 -14.10 -4.47
N ARG A 118 -4.00 -14.08 -3.15
CA ARG A 118 -4.64 -15.12 -2.33
C ARG A 118 -5.26 -14.52 -1.06
N GLN A 119 -5.99 -15.32 -0.30
CA GLN A 119 -6.33 -14.99 1.08
C GLN A 119 -5.09 -15.14 1.95
N GLU A 120 -4.81 -14.14 2.76
CA GLU A 120 -3.74 -14.09 3.74
C GLU A 120 -4.33 -13.76 5.12
N SER A 121 -3.72 -14.24 6.17
CA SER A 121 -4.04 -13.81 7.53
C SER A 121 -3.54 -12.39 7.76
N GLY A 122 -4.24 -11.61 8.59
CA GLY A 122 -3.84 -10.26 8.97
C GLY A 122 -3.41 -10.16 10.42
N ILE A 123 -2.49 -9.26 10.71
CA ILE A 123 -2.17 -8.80 12.06
C ILE A 123 -1.98 -7.29 12.03
N GLU A 124 -2.52 -6.60 13.03
CA GLU A 124 -2.30 -5.16 13.21
C GLU A 124 -1.33 -4.94 14.37
N ILE A 125 -0.24 -4.23 14.13
CA ILE A 125 0.65 -3.70 15.17
C ILE A 125 0.19 -2.28 15.45
N PRO A 126 -0.29 -1.96 16.65
CA PRO A 126 -0.89 -0.67 16.94
C PRO A 126 0.07 0.49 16.63
N ALA A 127 -0.37 1.41 15.74
CA ALA A 127 0.39 2.61 15.43
C ALA A 127 0.24 3.65 16.55
N HIS A 128 1.31 4.39 16.84
CA HIS A 128 1.29 5.46 17.85
C HIS A 128 0.33 6.60 17.49
N ASP A 129 0.01 6.77 16.22
CA ASP A 129 -0.88 7.80 15.68
C ASP A 129 -2.23 7.25 15.15
N LYS A 130 -2.63 6.04 15.55
CA LYS A 130 -3.81 5.33 15.02
C LYS A 130 -5.12 6.12 15.11
N ALA A 131 -5.19 7.17 15.93
CA ALA A 131 -6.40 7.97 16.12
C ALA A 131 -7.03 8.51 14.83
N PHE A 132 -6.27 8.66 13.74
CA PHE A 132 -6.80 9.17 12.47
C PHE A 132 -7.60 8.13 11.67
N TYR A 133 -7.44 6.82 11.96
CA TYR A 133 -8.13 5.72 11.28
C TYR A 133 -8.84 4.75 12.21
N GLU A 134 -8.81 4.95 13.53
CA GLU A 134 -9.52 4.08 14.47
C GLU A 134 -11.04 4.33 14.44
N GLU A 135 -11.80 3.33 14.87
CA GLU A 135 -13.24 3.45 15.06
C GLU A 135 -13.59 4.47 16.14
N ARG A 136 -14.52 5.35 15.84
CA ARG A 136 -14.97 6.42 16.75
C ARG A 136 -16.50 6.48 16.80
N ASN A 137 -17.07 6.87 17.92
CA ASN A 137 -18.51 7.09 18.04
C ASN A 137 -18.92 8.43 17.39
N ILE A 138 -18.95 8.46 16.07
CA ILE A 138 -19.30 9.59 15.21
C ILE A 138 -20.28 9.11 14.12
N PRO A 139 -20.94 9.98 13.37
CA PRO A 139 -21.70 9.56 12.19
C PRO A 139 -20.76 8.92 11.16
N HIS A 140 -21.13 7.72 10.69
CA HIS A 140 -20.38 6.98 9.68
C HIS A 140 -21.05 7.03 8.31
N GLY A 141 -20.21 7.03 7.25
CA GLY A 141 -20.62 6.81 5.89
C GLY A 141 -20.95 5.34 5.62
N ASN A 142 -21.34 5.04 4.38
CA ASN A 142 -21.64 3.67 3.96
C ASN A 142 -20.61 3.21 2.92
N VAL A 143 -20.17 1.96 3.04
CA VAL A 143 -19.43 1.25 1.99
C VAL A 143 -20.39 0.25 1.36
N GLN A 144 -20.78 0.46 0.10
CA GLN A 144 -21.69 -0.42 -0.60
C GLN A 144 -21.04 -1.05 -1.81
N GLN A 145 -21.31 -2.33 -2.04
CA GLN A 145 -20.92 -3.02 -3.24
C GLN A 145 -21.87 -2.67 -4.38
N VAL A 146 -21.30 -2.33 -5.53
CA VAL A 146 -22.06 -2.18 -6.80
C VAL A 146 -21.55 -3.18 -7.82
N LEU A 147 -22.46 -3.61 -8.70
CA LEU A 147 -22.17 -4.50 -9.81
C LEU A 147 -22.48 -3.78 -11.12
N PHE A 148 -21.56 -3.86 -12.07
CA PHE A 148 -21.75 -3.30 -13.41
C PHE A 148 -21.20 -4.26 -14.46
N TRP A 149 -21.84 -4.24 -15.64
CA TRP A 149 -21.36 -5.03 -16.77
C TRP A 149 -20.24 -4.28 -17.49
N SER A 150 -19.09 -4.91 -17.65
CA SER A 150 -17.97 -4.39 -18.43
C SER A 150 -18.00 -4.99 -19.83
N ASN A 151 -18.29 -4.16 -20.84
CA ASN A 151 -18.30 -4.59 -22.24
C ASN A 151 -16.88 -4.86 -22.74
N SER A 152 -15.89 -4.08 -22.31
CA SER A 152 -14.49 -4.24 -22.70
C SER A 152 -13.88 -5.58 -22.24
N THR A 153 -14.33 -6.11 -21.10
CA THR A 153 -13.86 -7.41 -20.57
C THR A 153 -14.87 -8.53 -20.73
N ASN A 154 -16.11 -8.21 -21.19
CA ASN A 154 -17.24 -9.13 -21.29
C ASN A 154 -17.49 -9.91 -19.98
N LYS A 155 -17.43 -9.21 -18.84
CA LYS A 155 -17.59 -9.77 -17.50
C LYS A 155 -18.39 -8.83 -16.58
N LEU A 156 -19.11 -9.43 -15.64
CA LEU A 156 -19.66 -8.68 -14.51
C LEU A 156 -18.50 -8.25 -13.61
N LYS A 157 -18.42 -6.95 -13.35
CA LYS A 157 -17.44 -6.32 -12.47
C LYS A 157 -18.11 -5.81 -11.21
N LYS A 158 -17.32 -5.61 -10.16
CA LYS A 158 -17.77 -5.00 -8.93
C LYS A 158 -16.85 -3.87 -8.53
N ALA A 159 -17.41 -2.92 -7.79
CA ALA A 159 -16.68 -1.88 -7.11
C ALA A 159 -17.30 -1.67 -5.71
N PHE A 160 -16.54 -1.11 -4.80
CA PHE A 160 -17.06 -0.58 -3.55
C PHE A 160 -17.12 0.93 -3.62
N VAL A 161 -18.22 1.49 -3.14
CA VAL A 161 -18.45 2.93 -3.12
C VAL A 161 -18.68 3.37 -1.68
N TYR A 162 -17.75 4.15 -1.15
CA TYR A 162 -17.97 4.87 0.09
C TYR A 162 -18.75 6.14 -0.19
N THR A 163 -19.84 6.35 0.53
CA THR A 163 -20.63 7.58 0.54
C THR A 163 -20.60 8.20 1.93
N PRO A 164 -20.39 9.53 2.04
CA PRO A 164 -20.23 10.19 3.34
C PRO A 164 -21.51 10.15 4.19
N PRO A 165 -21.43 10.41 5.52
CA PRO A 165 -22.59 10.34 6.44
C PRO A 165 -23.78 11.22 6.06
N THR A 166 -23.55 12.30 5.31
CA THR A 166 -24.58 13.25 4.83
C THR A 166 -25.22 12.84 3.51
N TYR A 167 -24.67 11.85 2.81
CA TYR A 167 -25.13 11.44 1.50
C TYR A 167 -26.61 11.07 1.47
N GLY A 168 -27.35 11.64 0.52
CA GLY A 168 -28.79 11.43 0.35
C GLY A 168 -29.67 12.17 1.36
N LYS A 169 -29.09 12.91 2.31
CA LYS A 169 -29.81 13.65 3.35
C LYS A 169 -29.83 15.16 3.11
N ASP A 170 -28.83 15.70 2.42
CA ASP A 170 -28.62 17.14 2.23
C ASP A 170 -28.95 17.62 0.80
N GLY A 171 -29.37 16.71 -0.09
CA GLY A 171 -29.69 16.99 -1.48
C GLY A 171 -28.51 17.42 -2.35
N LYS A 172 -27.28 17.31 -1.85
CA LYS A 172 -26.07 17.74 -2.56
C LYS A 172 -25.57 16.68 -3.54
N LYS A 173 -24.74 17.16 -4.46
CA LYS A 173 -23.85 16.36 -5.29
C LYS A 173 -22.45 16.42 -4.71
N TYR A 174 -21.68 15.34 -4.89
CA TYR A 174 -20.37 15.16 -4.27
C TYR A 174 -19.27 14.98 -5.30
N PRO A 175 -18.06 15.50 -5.03
CA PRO A 175 -16.86 15.12 -5.77
C PRO A 175 -16.57 13.62 -5.60
N VAL A 176 -15.73 13.06 -6.49
CA VAL A 176 -15.41 11.62 -6.49
C VAL A 176 -13.90 11.39 -6.55
N LEU A 177 -13.39 10.58 -5.63
CA LEU A 177 -12.05 10.01 -5.67
C LEU A 177 -12.14 8.55 -6.14
N TYR A 178 -11.50 8.23 -7.27
CA TYR A 178 -11.25 6.86 -7.70
C TYR A 178 -9.93 6.40 -7.07
N LEU A 179 -10.01 5.43 -6.15
CA LEU A 179 -8.90 5.03 -5.28
C LEU A 179 -8.50 3.58 -5.56
N GLN A 180 -7.30 3.39 -6.14
CA GLN A 180 -6.87 2.12 -6.70
C GLN A 180 -5.93 1.36 -5.78
N HIS A 181 -6.14 0.03 -5.68
CA HIS A 181 -5.34 -0.90 -4.89
C HIS A 181 -4.01 -1.27 -5.56
N GLY A 182 -3.14 -1.99 -4.84
CA GLY A 182 -1.84 -2.48 -5.32
C GLY A 182 -1.88 -3.85 -6.00
N TRP A 183 -0.70 -4.30 -6.44
CA TRP A 183 -0.58 -5.62 -7.04
C TRP A 183 -0.95 -6.73 -6.05
N GLY A 184 -1.70 -7.69 -6.55
CA GLY A 184 -2.10 -8.86 -5.76
C GLY A 184 -3.26 -8.62 -4.79
N GLU A 185 -3.76 -7.40 -4.73
CA GLU A 185 -4.92 -7.02 -3.94
C GLU A 185 -6.19 -6.94 -4.80
N ASN A 186 -7.28 -6.42 -4.26
CA ASN A 186 -8.53 -6.27 -4.97
C ASN A 186 -9.33 -5.05 -4.44
N GLU A 187 -10.58 -4.91 -4.89
CA GLU A 187 -11.48 -3.83 -4.54
C GLU A 187 -11.82 -3.72 -3.04
N TYR A 188 -11.48 -4.72 -2.22
CA TYR A 188 -11.66 -4.68 -0.77
C TYR A 188 -10.53 -3.93 -0.05
N ALA A 189 -9.33 -3.87 -0.64
CA ALA A 189 -8.11 -3.48 0.05
C ALA A 189 -8.19 -2.11 0.76
N TRP A 190 -8.74 -1.10 0.08
CA TRP A 190 -8.76 0.26 0.63
C TRP A 190 -9.75 0.46 1.78
N TRP A 191 -10.92 -0.16 1.76
CA TRP A 191 -11.86 0.00 2.87
C TRP A 191 -11.61 -1.00 3.99
N ASN A 192 -11.03 -2.15 3.68
CA ASN A 192 -10.71 -3.19 4.65
C ASN A 192 -9.33 -2.94 5.30
N GLN A 193 -8.20 -3.27 4.62
CA GLN A 193 -6.86 -3.03 5.18
C GLN A 193 -6.50 -1.54 5.25
N GLY A 194 -6.99 -0.75 4.30
CA GLY A 194 -6.69 0.69 4.18
C GLY A 194 -7.49 1.59 5.10
N HIS A 195 -8.60 1.12 5.70
CA HIS A 195 -9.51 1.90 6.55
C HIS A 195 -9.96 3.24 5.92
N ALA A 196 -10.06 3.31 4.58
CA ALA A 196 -10.37 4.55 3.87
C ALA A 196 -11.68 5.20 4.33
N ASN A 197 -12.71 4.39 4.61
CA ASN A 197 -13.98 4.85 5.14
C ASN A 197 -13.84 5.51 6.53
N LEU A 198 -13.09 4.90 7.45
CA LEU A 198 -12.87 5.44 8.80
C LEU A 198 -12.03 6.73 8.76
N ILE A 199 -10.99 6.77 7.91
CA ILE A 199 -10.19 7.98 7.70
C ILE A 199 -11.09 9.13 7.22
N MET A 200 -11.98 8.86 6.27
CA MET A 200 -12.91 9.86 5.74
C MET A 200 -13.90 10.32 6.80
N ASP A 201 -14.51 9.39 7.54
CA ASP A 201 -15.47 9.71 8.59
C ASP A 201 -14.84 10.58 9.68
N ASN A 202 -13.62 10.24 10.12
CA ASN A 202 -12.86 11.01 11.10
C ASN A 202 -12.53 12.41 10.59
N LEU A 203 -12.04 12.54 9.36
CA LEU A 203 -11.73 13.84 8.75
C LEU A 203 -12.97 14.73 8.56
N ILE A 204 -14.13 14.14 8.20
CA ILE A 204 -15.41 14.86 8.08
C ILE A 204 -15.87 15.34 9.46
N ALA A 205 -15.84 14.47 10.48
CA ALA A 205 -16.24 14.81 11.84
C ALA A 205 -15.34 15.91 12.45
N GLU A 206 -14.07 15.93 12.08
CA GLU A 206 -13.11 16.98 12.48
C GLU A 206 -13.24 18.28 11.66
N GLY A 207 -14.11 18.33 10.65
CA GLY A 207 -14.27 19.49 9.77
C GLY A 207 -13.03 19.80 8.89
N LYS A 208 -12.17 18.80 8.67
CA LYS A 208 -10.93 18.97 7.91
C LYS A 208 -11.11 18.85 6.40
N ILE A 209 -12.20 18.23 5.97
CA ILE A 209 -12.53 18.03 4.55
C ILE A 209 -14.01 18.34 4.27
N GLU A 210 -14.28 18.78 3.04
CA GLU A 210 -15.62 18.67 2.47
C GLU A 210 -15.89 17.21 2.09
N PRO A 211 -17.09 16.68 2.37
CA PRO A 211 -17.41 15.29 2.06
C PRO A 211 -17.31 14.97 0.57
N PHE A 212 -16.75 13.81 0.23
CA PHE A 212 -16.71 13.30 -1.14
C PHE A 212 -16.90 11.77 -1.18
N ILE A 213 -17.24 11.24 -2.34
CA ILE A 213 -17.41 9.80 -2.61
C ILE A 213 -16.04 9.19 -2.91
N ILE A 214 -15.79 7.95 -2.44
CA ILE A 214 -14.64 7.15 -2.88
C ILE A 214 -15.15 5.94 -3.64
N VAL A 215 -14.56 5.66 -4.79
CA VAL A 215 -14.82 4.47 -5.62
C VAL A 215 -13.58 3.60 -5.64
N MET A 216 -13.70 2.36 -5.20
CA MET A 216 -12.64 1.36 -5.12
C MET A 216 -13.01 0.18 -6.00
N THR A 217 -12.17 -0.15 -6.99
CA THR A 217 -12.45 -1.20 -7.96
C THR A 217 -11.23 -2.06 -8.25
N TYR A 218 -11.46 -3.20 -8.93
CA TYR A 218 -10.41 -4.13 -9.30
C TYR A 218 -9.65 -3.67 -10.55
N GLY A 219 -8.37 -3.33 -10.38
CA GLY A 219 -7.51 -2.82 -11.45
C GLY A 219 -6.75 -3.89 -12.25
N MET A 220 -6.59 -5.08 -11.70
CA MET A 220 -5.85 -6.18 -12.36
C MET A 220 -6.72 -6.86 -13.44
N THR A 221 -6.96 -6.15 -14.53
CA THR A 221 -7.81 -6.66 -15.63
C THR A 221 -7.06 -7.53 -16.62
N ASN A 222 -5.74 -7.48 -16.63
CA ASN A 222 -4.88 -8.36 -17.44
C ASN A 222 -4.49 -9.61 -16.66
N GLU A 223 -4.96 -10.76 -17.07
CA GLU A 223 -4.59 -12.07 -16.52
C GLU A 223 -3.10 -12.43 -16.74
N GLY A 224 -2.33 -11.60 -17.47
CA GLY A 224 -0.93 -11.82 -17.84
C GLY A 224 0.11 -11.01 -17.08
N PHE A 225 -0.27 -10.07 -16.20
CA PHE A 225 0.70 -9.28 -15.48
C PHE A 225 1.29 -10.09 -14.30
N ARG A 226 2.52 -10.57 -14.48
CA ARG A 226 3.34 -11.15 -13.39
C ARG A 226 4.52 -10.21 -13.15
N PRO A 227 4.59 -9.50 -12.01
CA PRO A 227 5.79 -8.75 -11.64
C PRO A 227 6.97 -9.72 -11.58
N GLY A 228 8.05 -9.41 -12.30
CA GLY A 228 9.25 -10.23 -12.32
C GLY A 228 9.24 -11.44 -13.27
N ALA A 229 8.20 -11.70 -14.04
CA ALA A 229 8.26 -12.64 -15.15
C ALA A 229 9.23 -12.08 -16.19
N ARG A 230 10.47 -12.54 -16.20
CA ARG A 230 11.34 -12.41 -17.37
C ARG A 230 10.54 -12.97 -18.55
N SER A 231 10.31 -12.15 -19.58
CA SER A 231 9.82 -12.66 -20.85
C SER A 231 10.76 -13.80 -21.26
N GLN A 232 10.27 -15.04 -21.17
CA GLN A 232 10.91 -16.15 -21.86
C GLN A 232 10.67 -15.87 -23.35
N ALA A 233 11.58 -15.11 -23.94
CA ALA A 233 11.72 -15.12 -25.37
C ALA A 233 12.01 -16.57 -25.75
N ALA A 234 11.17 -17.13 -26.63
CA ALA A 234 11.37 -18.45 -27.20
C ALA A 234 12.86 -18.59 -27.61
N PRO A 235 13.48 -19.77 -27.44
CA PRO A 235 14.86 -19.98 -27.85
C PRO A 235 14.93 -19.97 -29.38
N GLY A 236 15.07 -18.76 -29.93
CA GLY A 236 15.47 -18.57 -31.31
C GLY A 236 16.97 -18.76 -31.40
N ASN A 237 17.40 -19.70 -32.25
CA ASN A 237 18.77 -19.97 -32.65
C ASN A 237 19.58 -18.70 -32.79
N ARG A 238 20.55 -18.45 -31.90
CA ARG A 238 21.58 -17.45 -32.08
C ARG A 238 22.79 -18.10 -32.74
N PRO A 239 23.32 -17.58 -33.86
CA PRO A 239 24.64 -17.96 -34.35
C PRO A 239 25.70 -17.49 -33.34
N ASN A 240 26.69 -18.36 -33.13
CA ASN A 240 27.82 -18.13 -32.22
C ASN A 240 28.62 -16.87 -32.60
N GLY A 241 28.97 -16.06 -31.60
CA GLY A 241 30.16 -15.21 -31.59
C GLY A 241 30.00 -13.72 -31.90
N GLN A 242 29.24 -12.97 -31.07
CA GLN A 242 29.49 -11.54 -30.89
C GLN A 242 29.16 -11.13 -29.44
N GLN A 243 30.22 -10.63 -28.76
CA GLN A 243 30.05 -9.94 -27.44
C GLN A 243 29.29 -8.64 -27.66
N PRO A 244 28.35 -8.27 -26.74
CA PRO A 244 27.65 -6.99 -26.86
C PRO A 244 28.58 -5.85 -26.46
N ALA A 245 28.65 -4.83 -27.30
CA ALA A 245 29.30 -3.56 -27.01
C ALA A 245 28.70 -2.93 -25.76
N GLN A 246 29.54 -2.65 -24.77
CA GLN A 246 29.23 -1.77 -23.63
C GLN A 246 29.06 -0.35 -24.18
N ASN A 247 27.95 0.29 -23.82
CA ASN A 247 27.50 1.65 -24.13
C ASN A 247 26.49 1.78 -25.29
N ALA A 248 25.28 1.23 -25.04
CA ALA A 248 24.07 1.82 -25.60
C ALA A 248 23.14 2.17 -24.41
N GLN A 249 22.96 3.45 -24.14
CA GLN A 249 21.89 3.96 -23.31
C GLN A 249 20.59 3.40 -23.88
N ARG A 250 20.02 2.38 -23.22
CA ARG A 250 18.68 1.92 -23.53
C ARG A 250 17.73 3.06 -23.16
N PRO A 251 16.89 3.55 -24.08
CA PRO A 251 15.84 4.47 -23.71
C PRO A 251 14.99 3.80 -22.62
N ALA A 252 14.67 4.55 -21.58
CA ALA A 252 13.77 4.10 -20.54
C ALA A 252 12.49 3.58 -21.21
N ARG A 253 12.31 2.26 -21.23
CA ARG A 253 11.12 1.63 -21.74
C ARG A 253 10.03 1.96 -20.71
N SER A 254 9.23 3.01 -21.00
CA SER A 254 8.02 3.26 -20.24
C SER A 254 7.26 1.93 -20.24
N MET A 255 7.13 1.31 -19.07
CA MET A 255 6.20 0.20 -18.89
C MET A 255 4.80 0.80 -19.02
N ARG A 256 4.31 0.90 -20.24
CA ARG A 256 2.88 1.10 -20.45
C ARG A 256 2.22 -0.17 -19.90
N LEU A 257 1.59 -0.04 -18.75
CA LEU A 257 0.62 -1.02 -18.28
C LEU A 257 -0.56 -0.96 -19.27
N ASN A 258 -0.42 -1.67 -20.38
CA ASN A 258 -1.53 -1.84 -21.32
C ASN A 258 -2.43 -2.94 -20.71
N ASN A 259 -3.06 -2.57 -19.61
CA ASN A 259 -4.07 -3.39 -18.97
C ASN A 259 -5.42 -2.83 -19.42
N GLY A 260 -6.34 -3.53 -19.91
CA GLY A 260 -7.66 -3.03 -20.30
C GLY A 260 -8.43 -2.26 -19.19
N PHE A 261 -7.77 -1.93 -18.05
CA PHE A 261 -8.33 -1.24 -16.92
C PHE A 261 -8.70 0.21 -17.24
N GLU A 262 -7.94 0.90 -18.09
CA GLU A 262 -8.28 2.27 -18.53
C GLU A 262 -9.71 2.31 -19.13
N ALA A 263 -10.03 1.39 -20.03
CA ALA A 263 -11.37 1.33 -20.64
C ALA A 263 -12.45 0.99 -19.60
N VAL A 264 -12.17 0.02 -18.71
CA VAL A 264 -13.10 -0.35 -17.62
C VAL A 264 -13.38 0.83 -16.71
N LEU A 265 -12.36 1.57 -16.32
CA LEU A 265 -12.51 2.72 -15.43
C LEU A 265 -13.17 3.90 -16.14
N CYS A 266 -12.57 4.33 -17.26
CA CYS A 266 -12.91 5.62 -17.86
C CYS A 266 -14.19 5.56 -18.72
N ASP A 267 -14.40 4.47 -19.44
CA ASP A 267 -15.49 4.38 -20.40
C ASP A 267 -16.72 3.63 -19.85
N GLU A 268 -16.57 2.92 -18.73
CA GLU A 268 -17.64 2.11 -18.16
C GLU A 268 -17.98 2.47 -16.71
N LEU A 269 -17.01 2.40 -15.78
CA LEU A 269 -17.29 2.62 -14.35
C LEU A 269 -17.57 4.08 -14.03
N ILE A 270 -16.82 5.05 -14.56
CA ILE A 270 -17.09 6.49 -14.35
C ILE A 270 -18.51 6.86 -14.80
N PRO A 271 -18.96 6.54 -16.03
CA PRO A 271 -20.35 6.79 -16.45
C PRO A 271 -21.39 6.06 -15.59
N TYR A 272 -21.10 4.83 -15.17
CA TYR A 272 -21.97 4.09 -14.26
C TYR A 272 -22.14 4.83 -12.92
N ILE A 273 -21.04 5.26 -12.29
CA ILE A 273 -21.05 5.99 -11.01
C ILE A 273 -21.81 7.33 -11.17
N ASP A 274 -21.51 8.08 -12.23
CA ASP A 274 -22.15 9.38 -12.46
C ASP A 274 -23.67 9.26 -12.72
N SER A 275 -24.16 8.12 -13.22
CA SER A 275 -25.59 7.86 -13.45
C SER A 275 -26.33 7.27 -12.24
N HIS A 276 -25.62 6.67 -11.27
CA HIS A 276 -26.23 5.98 -10.13
C HIS A 276 -26.01 6.69 -8.80
N PHE A 277 -25.09 7.65 -8.74
CA PHE A 277 -24.77 8.40 -7.53
C PHE A 277 -24.89 9.90 -7.75
N ASN A 278 -25.12 10.65 -6.67
CA ASN A 278 -25.18 12.11 -6.71
C ASN A 278 -23.78 12.71 -6.85
N THR A 279 -23.17 12.58 -8.02
CA THR A 279 -21.83 13.07 -8.31
C THR A 279 -21.83 14.45 -8.98
N ILE A 280 -20.75 15.22 -8.77
CA ILE A 280 -20.42 16.38 -9.59
C ILE A 280 -19.57 15.87 -10.76
N ALA A 281 -20.23 15.52 -11.87
CA ALA A 281 -19.67 14.79 -13.00
C ALA A 281 -18.80 15.66 -13.92
N ASN A 282 -17.72 16.22 -13.40
CA ASN A 282 -16.75 17.00 -14.17
C ASN A 282 -15.33 16.78 -13.66
N LYS A 283 -14.34 17.19 -14.45
CA LYS A 283 -12.92 17.07 -14.16
C LYS A 283 -12.51 17.72 -12.85
N GLU A 284 -13.05 18.89 -12.57
CA GLU A 284 -12.71 19.73 -11.41
C GLU A 284 -13.11 19.10 -10.08
N HIS A 285 -14.01 18.11 -10.13
CA HIS A 285 -14.51 17.38 -8.96
C HIS A 285 -14.25 15.88 -9.05
N ARG A 286 -13.28 15.49 -9.90
CA ARG A 286 -12.87 14.09 -10.01
C ARG A 286 -11.37 13.94 -9.76
N ALA A 287 -11.02 13.04 -8.85
CA ALA A 287 -9.64 12.68 -8.49
C ALA A 287 -9.37 11.22 -8.81
N MET A 288 -8.13 10.91 -9.12
CA MET A 288 -7.64 9.53 -9.17
C MET A 288 -6.38 9.40 -8.34
N ALA A 289 -6.33 8.38 -7.50
CA ALA A 289 -5.17 8.04 -6.70
C ALA A 289 -5.04 6.52 -6.57
N GLY A 290 -3.84 6.06 -6.23
CA GLY A 290 -3.63 4.63 -5.99
C GLY A 290 -2.30 4.35 -5.30
N LEU A 291 -2.26 3.17 -4.67
CA LEU A 291 -1.07 2.66 -4.01
C LEU A 291 -0.30 1.72 -4.93
N SER A 292 1.04 1.78 -4.92
CA SER A 292 1.91 0.83 -5.62
C SER A 292 1.54 0.69 -7.12
N MET A 293 1.08 -0.47 -7.57
CA MET A 293 0.56 -0.70 -8.91
C MET A 293 -0.58 0.28 -9.25
N GLY A 294 -1.50 0.51 -8.32
CA GLY A 294 -2.58 1.49 -8.50
C GLY A 294 -2.09 2.92 -8.70
N GLY A 295 -0.93 3.27 -8.12
CA GLY A 295 -0.23 4.51 -8.42
C GLY A 295 0.31 4.54 -9.86
N MET A 296 0.88 3.45 -10.35
CA MET A 296 1.31 3.34 -11.76
C MET A 296 0.12 3.40 -12.73
N GLU A 297 -1.02 2.80 -12.39
CA GLU A 297 -2.28 2.91 -13.14
C GLU A 297 -2.78 4.35 -13.15
N THR A 298 -2.78 5.01 -11.97
CA THR A 298 -3.13 6.43 -11.85
C THR A 298 -2.24 7.29 -12.75
N HIS A 299 -0.92 7.09 -12.71
CA HIS A 299 0.01 7.80 -13.56
C HIS A 299 -0.32 7.63 -15.05
N SER A 300 -0.48 6.38 -15.52
CA SER A 300 -0.77 6.09 -16.92
C SER A 300 -2.11 6.65 -17.37
N ILE A 301 -3.17 6.45 -16.58
CA ILE A 301 -4.55 6.81 -16.95
C ILE A 301 -4.73 8.33 -16.95
N THR A 302 -4.20 9.05 -15.95
CA THR A 302 -4.32 10.51 -15.89
C THR A 302 -3.58 11.23 -17.01
N LEU A 303 -2.51 10.61 -17.54
CA LEU A 303 -1.81 11.12 -18.72
C LEU A 303 -2.50 10.75 -20.04
N ALA A 304 -3.17 9.59 -20.11
CA ALA A 304 -3.91 9.17 -21.29
C ALA A 304 -5.28 9.87 -21.42
N ARG A 305 -5.93 10.17 -20.30
CA ARG A 305 -7.28 10.74 -20.20
C ARG A 305 -7.29 12.01 -19.34
N PRO A 306 -6.51 13.04 -19.72
CA PRO A 306 -6.34 14.24 -18.89
C PRO A 306 -7.61 15.07 -18.74
N GLU A 307 -8.62 14.85 -19.59
CA GLU A 307 -9.92 15.50 -19.52
C GLU A 307 -10.81 14.98 -18.37
N LEU A 308 -10.49 13.83 -17.78
CA LEU A 308 -11.34 13.20 -16.77
C LEU A 308 -11.02 13.60 -15.34
N PHE A 309 -9.76 13.88 -15.02
CA PHE A 309 -9.31 14.05 -13.64
C PHE A 309 -8.60 15.38 -13.41
N GLY A 310 -8.97 16.09 -12.36
CA GLY A 310 -8.32 17.33 -11.94
C GLY A 310 -7.29 17.17 -10.82
N TYR A 311 -7.27 16.03 -10.14
CA TYR A 311 -6.41 15.76 -8.97
C TYR A 311 -5.78 14.37 -9.11
N TYR A 312 -4.47 14.28 -8.90
CA TYR A 312 -3.68 13.06 -9.05
C TYR A 312 -2.96 12.70 -7.76
N GLY A 313 -2.99 11.42 -7.38
CA GLY A 313 -2.33 10.91 -6.18
C GLY A 313 -1.52 9.63 -6.44
N LEU A 314 -0.20 9.68 -6.23
CA LEU A 314 0.69 8.52 -6.32
C LEU A 314 1.21 8.15 -4.93
N LEU A 315 0.79 6.99 -4.42
CA LEU A 315 1.17 6.48 -3.11
C LEU A 315 2.10 5.28 -3.32
N SER A 316 3.40 5.48 -3.10
CA SER A 316 4.45 4.49 -3.42
C SER A 316 4.36 3.97 -4.88
N GLY A 317 3.87 4.79 -5.79
CA GLY A 317 3.50 4.39 -7.17
C GLY A 317 4.22 5.15 -8.27
N GLY A 318 5.33 5.80 -7.96
CA GLY A 318 6.10 6.59 -8.93
C GLY A 318 5.99 8.10 -8.71
N THR A 319 6.32 8.85 -9.74
CA THR A 319 6.34 10.33 -9.73
C THR A 319 5.88 10.86 -11.07
N TYR A 320 5.46 12.14 -11.11
CA TYR A 320 5.28 12.91 -12.35
C TYR A 320 6.45 13.86 -12.57
N SER A 321 6.79 14.11 -13.85
CA SER A 321 7.63 15.25 -14.23
C SER A 321 6.77 16.44 -14.70
N PRO A 322 7.32 17.66 -14.71
CA PRO A 322 6.61 18.83 -15.24
C PRO A 322 6.20 18.68 -16.70
N GLU A 323 7.04 18.04 -17.52
CA GLU A 323 6.81 17.83 -18.95
C GLU A 323 5.63 16.87 -19.19
N GLU A 324 5.49 15.82 -18.38
CA GLU A 324 4.40 14.86 -18.51
C GLU A 324 3.03 15.50 -18.27
N ILE A 325 2.93 16.40 -17.30
CA ILE A 325 1.65 17.00 -16.90
C ILE A 325 1.39 18.40 -17.47
N ALA A 326 2.31 18.94 -18.30
CA ALA A 326 2.25 20.33 -18.80
C ALA A 326 0.90 20.67 -19.46
N ASN A 327 0.29 19.74 -20.18
CA ASN A 327 -0.94 19.96 -20.95
C ASN A 327 -2.17 19.25 -20.33
N THR A 328 -2.05 18.71 -19.12
CA THR A 328 -3.15 17.97 -18.50
C THR A 328 -4.18 18.89 -17.84
N GLY A 329 -3.80 20.11 -17.45
CA GLY A 329 -4.64 21.00 -16.67
C GLY A 329 -4.97 20.46 -15.27
N VAL A 330 -4.05 19.66 -14.70
CA VAL A 330 -4.17 19.15 -13.33
C VAL A 330 -4.16 20.28 -12.32
N LYS A 331 -5.03 20.22 -11.32
CA LYS A 331 -5.13 21.24 -10.26
C LYS A 331 -4.22 20.96 -9.07
N PHE A 332 -3.98 19.71 -8.78
CA PHE A 332 -3.15 19.29 -7.65
C PHE A 332 -2.56 17.91 -7.87
N VAL A 333 -1.30 17.76 -7.50
CA VAL A 333 -0.56 16.49 -7.53
C VAL A 333 -0.07 16.15 -6.12
N PHE A 334 -0.45 14.98 -5.64
CA PHE A 334 0.09 14.40 -4.40
C PHE A 334 1.01 13.22 -4.73
N MET A 335 2.17 13.16 -4.09
CA MET A 335 3.10 12.02 -4.18
C MET A 335 3.58 11.66 -2.77
N GLY A 336 3.38 10.42 -2.36
CA GLY A 336 3.76 9.96 -1.02
C GLY A 336 4.41 8.59 -1.04
N CYS A 337 5.25 8.31 -0.03
CA CYS A 337 5.86 6.99 0.21
C CYS A 337 6.30 6.86 1.67
N GLY A 338 6.72 5.66 2.08
CA GLY A 338 7.36 5.43 3.38
C GLY A 338 8.81 5.93 3.40
N SER A 339 9.29 6.31 4.59
CA SER A 339 10.68 6.77 4.78
C SER A 339 11.71 5.65 4.53
N LYS A 340 11.29 4.40 4.67
CA LYS A 340 12.11 3.20 4.39
C LYS A 340 12.10 2.79 2.91
N GLU A 341 11.37 3.49 2.04
CA GLU A 341 11.33 3.19 0.61
C GLU A 341 12.48 3.93 -0.13
N ARG A 342 12.22 5.00 -0.80
CA ARG A 342 13.22 5.89 -1.44
C ARG A 342 12.61 7.30 -1.55
N PRO A 343 12.45 8.03 -0.45
CA PRO A 343 11.67 9.27 -0.40
C PRO A 343 12.29 10.41 -1.20
N GLU A 344 13.60 10.38 -1.47
CA GLU A 344 14.31 11.47 -2.17
C GLU A 344 13.74 11.72 -3.56
N GLY A 345 13.35 10.66 -4.28
CA GLY A 345 12.73 10.75 -5.61
C GLY A 345 11.38 11.47 -5.57
N VAL A 346 10.55 11.13 -4.59
CA VAL A 346 9.23 11.73 -4.39
C VAL A 346 9.35 13.21 -3.98
N ILE A 347 10.25 13.52 -3.05
CA ILE A 347 10.53 14.90 -2.60
C ILE A 347 11.03 15.74 -3.78
N LYS A 348 12.01 15.23 -4.53
CA LYS A 348 12.57 15.93 -5.68
C LYS A 348 11.50 16.21 -6.74
N ALA A 349 10.72 15.22 -7.12
CA ALA A 349 9.67 15.39 -8.12
C ALA A 349 8.62 16.45 -7.71
N ALA A 350 8.19 16.45 -6.44
CA ALA A 350 7.27 17.48 -5.96
C ALA A 350 7.89 18.89 -6.00
N ASN A 351 9.19 19.02 -5.71
CA ASN A 351 9.89 20.31 -5.81
C ASN A 351 10.06 20.76 -7.26
N ASP A 352 10.37 19.84 -8.18
CA ASP A 352 10.48 20.14 -9.61
C ASP A 352 9.13 20.62 -10.17
N LEU A 353 8.02 19.97 -9.78
CA LEU A 353 6.67 20.40 -10.15
C LEU A 353 6.33 21.81 -9.61
N LYS A 354 6.65 22.07 -8.35
CA LYS A 354 6.44 23.41 -7.76
C LYS A 354 7.27 24.47 -8.47
N ALA A 355 8.53 24.18 -8.79
CA ALA A 355 9.42 25.08 -9.53
C ALA A 355 8.89 25.40 -10.94
N ALA A 356 8.18 24.44 -11.56
CA ALA A 356 7.48 24.62 -12.82
C ALA A 356 6.10 25.27 -12.72
N GLY A 357 5.67 25.68 -11.51
CA GLY A 357 4.40 26.38 -11.27
C GLY A 357 3.19 25.49 -10.99
N PHE A 358 3.39 24.19 -10.81
CA PHE A 358 2.30 23.27 -10.46
C PHE A 358 2.02 23.26 -8.94
N ASN A 359 0.76 23.09 -8.59
CA ASN A 359 0.38 22.82 -7.21
C ASN A 359 0.64 21.36 -6.88
N ALA A 360 1.73 21.08 -6.17
CA ALA A 360 2.18 19.73 -5.85
C ALA A 360 2.58 19.60 -4.38
N MET A 361 2.42 18.41 -3.83
CA MET A 361 2.81 18.07 -2.46
C MET A 361 3.48 16.70 -2.43
N SER A 362 4.59 16.59 -1.70
CA SER A 362 5.13 15.30 -1.29
C SER A 362 4.84 15.05 0.19
N TYR A 363 4.70 13.76 0.54
CA TYR A 363 4.59 13.30 1.91
C TYR A 363 5.46 12.07 2.13
N VAL A 364 6.20 12.05 3.23
CA VAL A 364 7.00 10.90 3.65
C VAL A 364 6.42 10.38 4.95
N SER A 365 5.94 9.14 4.94
CA SER A 365 5.43 8.46 6.13
C SER A 365 6.62 7.94 6.94
N GLU A 366 6.89 8.57 8.07
CA GLU A 366 8.06 8.25 8.89
C GLU A 366 7.96 6.87 9.53
N GLY A 367 9.07 6.13 9.55
CA GLY A 367 9.19 4.81 10.15
C GLY A 367 8.55 3.67 9.38
N THR A 368 7.92 3.93 8.22
CA THR A 368 7.19 2.94 7.44
C THR A 368 7.82 2.62 6.08
N ALA A 369 7.45 1.49 5.51
CA ALA A 369 7.91 0.97 4.22
C ALA A 369 6.75 0.92 3.20
N HIS A 370 6.76 -0.07 2.30
CA HIS A 370 5.74 -0.31 1.28
C HIS A 370 4.57 -1.10 1.88
N GLU A 371 3.72 -0.43 2.66
CA GLU A 371 2.70 -1.06 3.51
C GLU A 371 1.50 -0.15 3.78
N PHE A 372 0.40 -0.73 4.33
CA PHE A 372 -0.86 -0.02 4.50
C PHE A 372 -0.78 1.20 5.42
N LEU A 373 0.03 1.21 6.47
CA LEU A 373 0.16 2.40 7.32
C LEU A 373 0.72 3.60 6.55
N THR A 374 1.69 3.37 5.64
CA THR A 374 2.16 4.40 4.69
C THR A 374 0.99 4.98 3.89
N TRP A 375 0.14 4.13 3.33
CA TRP A 375 -0.92 4.55 2.42
C TRP A 375 -2.12 5.14 3.16
N ARG A 376 -2.45 4.66 4.37
CA ARG A 376 -3.42 5.28 5.29
C ARG A 376 -3.01 6.73 5.60
N ARG A 377 -1.74 6.95 6.00
CA ARG A 377 -1.20 8.28 6.26
C ARG A 377 -1.18 9.16 5.00
N CYS A 378 -0.82 8.61 3.84
CA CYS A 378 -0.88 9.31 2.57
C CYS A 378 -2.31 9.78 2.25
N LEU A 379 -3.32 8.91 2.38
CA LEU A 379 -4.72 9.28 2.17
C LEU A 379 -5.16 10.38 3.14
N TYR A 380 -4.83 10.26 4.42
CA TYR A 380 -5.13 11.28 5.44
C TYR A 380 -4.53 12.65 5.12
N GLN A 381 -3.30 12.69 4.58
CA GLN A 381 -2.64 13.94 4.19
C GLN A 381 -3.15 14.51 2.86
N MET A 382 -3.53 13.64 1.93
CA MET A 382 -4.02 14.02 0.60
C MET A 382 -5.45 14.55 0.65
N ALA A 383 -6.36 13.87 1.35
CA ALA A 383 -7.79 14.16 1.35
C ALA A 383 -8.12 15.66 1.62
N PRO A 384 -7.48 16.34 2.59
CA PRO A 384 -7.72 17.75 2.84
C PRO A 384 -7.28 18.70 1.73
N LYS A 385 -6.62 18.23 0.70
CA LYS A 385 -6.14 19.02 -0.46
C LYS A 385 -6.97 18.81 -1.72
N LEU A 386 -7.85 17.83 -1.72
CA LEU A 386 -8.71 17.55 -2.85
C LEU A 386 -9.90 18.53 -2.91
N PHE A 387 -10.33 18.86 -4.14
CA PHE A 387 -11.57 19.59 -4.45
C PHE A 387 -11.64 21.01 -3.87
N LYS A 388 -10.48 21.66 -3.73
CA LYS A 388 -10.36 23.07 -3.28
C LYS A 388 -10.17 24.03 -4.44
#